data_b4bf3574bb901354790f6e4efc6d60ba
#
_entry.id   b4bf3574bb901354790f6e4efc6d60ba
#
_cell.length_a   1.000
_cell.length_b   1.000
_cell.length_c   1.000
_cell.angle_alpha   90.00
_cell.angle_beta   90.00
_cell.angle_gamma   90.00
#
_symmetry.space_group_name_H-M   'P 1'
#
loop_
_entity.id
_entity.type
_entity.pdbx_description
1 polymer ?
#
loop_
_entity_poly.entity_id
_entity_poly.type
_entity_poly.pdbx_seq_one_letter_code
_entity_poly.pdbx_strand_id
1 'polypeptide(L)'
;MIEFKTQLDVNSQRVLNKFMTKKLIIFAAVFSLFLIVIGVVGIVMTEAKTSGITLIILGVIITPLILILNAVGQKNISKTAPFLQGQTKEIYRFNEENFEHLQKRGENFQSHTKADYTYFYKVISTPTHYLMYISDRQCHIIDKSHITQGSCEELDKLLTRKLPVGRFKQTKR
;
A
#
# COMPACT_ATOMS: atom_id res chain seq x y z
N MET A 1 -13.56 22.91 1.29
CA MET A 1 -13.95 21.53 1.67
C MET A 1 -13.79 20.65 0.45
N ILE A 2 -13.11 19.51 0.57
CA ILE A 2 -12.91 18.53 -0.49
C ILE A 2 -13.54 17.23 -0.03
N GLU A 3 -14.41 16.61 -0.84
CA GLU A 3 -15.14 15.41 -0.45
C GLU A 3 -14.94 14.28 -1.47
N PHE A 4 -14.71 13.07 -0.95
CA PHE A 4 -14.70 11.83 -1.72
C PHE A 4 -15.75 10.89 -1.16
N LYS A 5 -16.51 10.25 -2.06
CA LYS A 5 -17.43 9.15 -1.73
C LYS A 5 -16.91 7.90 -2.40
N THR A 6 -16.34 7.02 -1.63
CA THR A 6 -15.74 5.78 -2.14
C THR A 6 -16.43 4.55 -1.57
N GLN A 7 -16.28 3.47 -2.28
CA GLN A 7 -16.64 2.12 -1.81
C GLN A 7 -15.40 1.27 -1.90
N LEU A 8 -15.21 0.39 -0.94
CA LEU A 8 -14.08 -0.54 -0.98
C LEU A 8 -14.26 -1.48 -2.19
N ASP A 9 -13.44 -1.28 -3.21
CA ASP A 9 -13.46 -2.08 -4.43
C ASP A 9 -12.22 -2.96 -4.58
N VAL A 10 -12.29 -3.94 -5.48
CA VAL A 10 -11.20 -4.87 -5.79
C VAL A 10 -9.98 -4.14 -6.35
N ASN A 11 -10.21 -3.10 -7.17
CA ASN A 11 -9.12 -2.39 -7.84
C ASN A 11 -8.30 -1.60 -6.84
N SER A 12 -8.96 -0.87 -5.94
CA SER A 12 -8.29 -0.15 -4.85
C SER A 12 -7.47 -1.08 -3.97
N GLN A 13 -8.01 -2.26 -3.62
CA GLN A 13 -7.26 -3.26 -2.85
C GLN A 13 -6.04 -3.80 -3.62
N ARG A 14 -6.16 -4.04 -4.92
CA ARG A 14 -5.03 -4.47 -5.76
C ARG A 14 -3.93 -3.40 -5.83
N VAL A 15 -4.31 -2.13 -5.97
CA VAL A 15 -3.35 -1.01 -5.97
C VAL A 15 -2.61 -0.95 -4.64
N LEU A 16 -3.33 -1.04 -3.52
CA LEU A 16 -2.74 -1.05 -2.19
C LEU A 16 -1.77 -2.24 -2.03
N ASN A 17 -2.20 -3.45 -2.37
CA ASN A 17 -1.38 -4.64 -2.26
C ASN A 17 -0.12 -4.55 -3.12
N LYS A 18 -0.25 -4.12 -4.38
CA LYS A 18 0.89 -3.89 -5.27
C LYS A 18 1.90 -2.90 -4.68
N PHE A 19 1.41 -1.85 -4.03
CA PHE A 19 2.26 -0.85 -3.42
C PHE A 19 2.97 -1.37 -2.16
N MET A 20 2.24 -2.11 -1.32
CA MET A 20 2.79 -2.73 -0.09
C MET A 20 3.82 -3.81 -0.40
N THR A 21 3.55 -4.66 -1.40
CA THR A 21 4.44 -5.79 -1.74
C THR A 21 5.66 -5.38 -2.55
N LYS A 22 5.66 -4.21 -3.20
CA LYS A 22 6.81 -3.75 -4.01
C LYS A 22 8.11 -3.75 -3.22
N LYS A 23 8.10 -3.24 -1.99
CA LYS A 23 9.29 -3.22 -1.13
C LYS A 23 9.75 -4.61 -0.74
N LEU A 24 8.80 -5.51 -0.45
CA LEU A 24 9.09 -6.90 -0.12
C LEU A 24 9.76 -7.63 -1.29
N ILE A 25 9.27 -7.43 -2.50
CA ILE A 25 9.85 -8.05 -3.71
C ILE A 25 11.29 -7.54 -3.94
N ILE A 26 11.51 -6.22 -3.82
CA ILE A 26 12.86 -5.65 -3.97
C ILE A 26 13.79 -6.20 -2.89
N PHE A 27 13.35 -6.23 -1.64
CA PHE A 27 14.14 -6.79 -0.53
C PHE A 27 14.48 -8.26 -0.78
N ALA A 28 13.50 -9.07 -1.22
CA ALA A 28 13.71 -10.47 -1.53
C ALA A 28 14.74 -10.69 -2.66
N ALA A 29 14.68 -9.86 -3.72
CA ALA A 29 15.62 -9.94 -4.83
C ALA A 29 17.06 -9.59 -4.38
N VAL A 30 17.23 -8.55 -3.57
CA VAL A 30 18.54 -8.17 -3.02
C VAL A 30 19.07 -9.26 -2.08
N PHE A 31 18.22 -9.80 -1.20
CA PHE A 31 18.60 -10.87 -0.28
C PHE A 31 18.95 -12.16 -1.03
N SER A 32 18.20 -12.52 -2.06
CA SER A 32 18.48 -13.66 -2.95
C SER A 32 19.86 -13.52 -3.61
N LEU A 33 20.15 -12.34 -4.17
CA LEU A 33 21.46 -12.06 -4.77
C LEU A 33 22.60 -12.20 -3.75
N PHE A 34 22.40 -11.71 -2.54
CA PHE A 34 23.37 -11.79 -1.45
C PHE A 34 23.67 -13.26 -1.09
N LEU A 35 22.66 -14.12 -0.99
CA LEU A 35 22.83 -15.55 -0.72
C LEU A 35 23.63 -16.25 -1.84
N ILE A 36 23.35 -15.92 -3.10
CA ILE A 36 24.07 -16.46 -4.25
C ILE A 36 25.54 -16.07 -4.19
N VAL A 37 25.83 -14.79 -3.94
CA VAL A 37 27.22 -14.31 -3.85
C VAL A 37 27.98 -15.03 -2.72
N ILE A 38 27.40 -15.11 -1.52
CA ILE A 38 28.03 -15.84 -0.40
C ILE A 38 28.25 -17.31 -0.76
N GLY A 39 27.26 -17.95 -1.39
CA GLY A 39 27.37 -19.35 -1.82
C GLY A 39 28.55 -19.58 -2.79
N VAL A 40 28.70 -18.67 -3.78
CA VAL A 40 29.82 -18.72 -4.73
C VAL A 40 31.17 -18.53 -4.03
N VAL A 41 31.28 -17.51 -3.17
CA VAL A 41 32.49 -17.24 -2.38
C VAL A 41 32.84 -18.45 -1.50
N GLY A 42 31.83 -19.05 -0.85
CA GLY A 42 32.02 -20.25 -0.03
C GLY A 42 32.58 -21.45 -0.82
N ILE A 43 32.11 -21.66 -2.05
CA ILE A 43 32.64 -22.73 -2.92
C ILE A 43 34.09 -22.48 -3.35
N VAL A 44 34.40 -21.20 -3.66
CA VAL A 44 35.72 -20.83 -4.22
C VAL A 44 36.80 -20.74 -3.12
N MET A 45 36.46 -20.19 -1.96
CA MET A 45 37.44 -19.88 -0.91
C MET A 45 37.52 -20.91 0.20
N THR A 46 36.53 -21.80 0.32
CA THR A 46 36.51 -22.83 1.37
C THR A 46 36.19 -24.20 0.78
N GLU A 47 36.61 -25.27 1.49
CA GLU A 47 36.26 -26.67 1.10
C GLU A 47 34.77 -26.98 1.35
N ALA A 48 33.99 -26.04 1.84
CA ALA A 48 32.58 -26.19 2.19
C ALA A 48 31.64 -26.17 0.97
N LYS A 49 31.91 -27.01 -0.01
CA LYS A 49 31.15 -27.06 -1.30
C LYS A 49 29.66 -27.28 -1.09
N THR A 50 29.28 -28.18 -0.17
CA THR A 50 27.87 -28.52 0.05
C THR A 50 27.07 -27.32 0.59
N SER A 51 27.61 -26.58 1.57
CA SER A 51 26.93 -25.39 2.13
C SER A 51 26.86 -24.27 1.12
N GLY A 52 27.88 -24.06 0.30
CA GLY A 52 27.84 -23.07 -0.77
C GLY A 52 26.76 -23.34 -1.82
N ILE A 53 26.64 -24.61 -2.27
CA ILE A 53 25.60 -25.05 -3.20
C ILE A 53 24.19 -24.84 -2.59
N THR A 54 24.00 -25.18 -1.32
CA THR A 54 22.72 -24.98 -0.62
C THR A 54 22.30 -23.51 -0.59
N LEU A 55 23.24 -22.59 -0.32
CA LEU A 55 22.97 -21.15 -0.32
C LEU A 55 22.56 -20.63 -1.71
N ILE A 56 23.22 -21.12 -2.76
CA ILE A 56 22.85 -20.74 -4.13
C ILE A 56 21.44 -21.22 -4.47
N ILE A 57 21.11 -22.47 -4.15
CA ILE A 57 19.77 -23.03 -4.39
C ILE A 57 18.70 -22.23 -3.64
N LEU A 58 18.93 -21.91 -2.37
CA LEU A 58 18.02 -21.06 -1.58
C LEU A 58 17.86 -19.68 -2.21
N GLY A 59 18.94 -19.04 -2.61
CA GLY A 59 18.90 -17.74 -3.29
C GLY A 59 18.09 -17.77 -4.57
N VAL A 60 18.23 -18.80 -5.40
CA VAL A 60 17.47 -18.94 -6.66
C VAL A 60 15.97 -19.17 -6.41
N ILE A 61 15.59 -19.89 -5.34
CA ILE A 61 14.19 -20.27 -5.06
C ILE A 61 13.41 -19.13 -4.37
N ILE A 62 14.03 -18.32 -3.51
CA ILE A 62 13.33 -17.33 -2.67
C ILE A 62 12.56 -16.31 -3.53
N THR A 63 13.19 -15.74 -4.55
CA THR A 63 12.53 -14.70 -5.37
C THR A 63 11.31 -15.22 -6.12
N PRO A 64 11.36 -16.32 -6.91
CA PRO A 64 10.19 -16.84 -7.58
C PRO A 64 9.11 -17.29 -6.59
N LEU A 65 9.46 -17.86 -5.44
CA LEU A 65 8.50 -18.25 -4.42
C LEU A 65 7.69 -17.03 -3.92
N ILE A 66 8.34 -15.92 -3.61
CA ILE A 66 7.67 -14.69 -3.18
C ILE A 66 6.78 -14.12 -4.29
N LEU A 67 7.21 -14.17 -5.55
CA LEU A 67 6.39 -13.74 -6.68
C LEU A 67 5.13 -14.60 -6.84
N ILE A 68 5.25 -15.92 -6.69
CA ILE A 68 4.12 -16.85 -6.75
C ILE A 68 3.15 -16.58 -5.59
N LEU A 69 3.64 -16.46 -4.36
CA LEU A 69 2.82 -16.15 -3.19
C LEU A 69 2.08 -14.82 -3.34
N ASN A 70 2.74 -13.81 -3.89
CA ASN A 70 2.10 -12.52 -4.18
C ASN A 70 0.99 -12.66 -5.25
N ALA A 71 1.25 -13.41 -6.32
CA ALA A 71 0.26 -13.66 -7.37
C ALA A 71 -0.98 -14.42 -6.84
N VAL A 72 -0.76 -15.43 -6.00
CA VAL A 72 -1.84 -16.17 -5.32
C VAL A 72 -2.61 -15.24 -4.36
N GLY A 73 -1.92 -14.42 -3.58
CA GLY A 73 -2.53 -13.42 -2.70
C GLY A 73 -3.43 -12.45 -3.47
N GLN A 74 -2.99 -11.93 -4.61
CA GLN A 74 -3.77 -11.07 -5.51
C GLN A 74 -5.04 -11.77 -6.03
N LYS A 75 -4.93 -13.05 -6.41
CA LYS A 75 -6.07 -13.85 -6.88
C LYS A 75 -7.09 -14.11 -5.76
N ASN A 76 -6.63 -14.32 -4.53
CA ASN A 76 -7.50 -14.52 -3.38
C ASN A 76 -8.24 -13.23 -3.00
N ILE A 77 -7.61 -12.06 -3.07
CA ILE A 77 -8.29 -10.75 -2.89
C ILE A 77 -9.48 -10.64 -3.84
N SER A 78 -9.32 -11.05 -5.11
CA SER A 78 -10.41 -11.02 -6.09
C SER A 78 -11.58 -11.94 -5.74
N LYS A 79 -11.34 -13.02 -4.99
CA LYS A 79 -12.39 -13.95 -4.57
C LYS A 79 -13.14 -13.49 -3.33
N THR A 80 -12.46 -12.84 -2.39
CA THR A 80 -13.06 -12.36 -1.12
C THR A 80 -13.69 -10.98 -1.24
N ALA A 81 -13.22 -10.16 -2.17
CA ALA A 81 -13.73 -8.82 -2.37
C ALA A 81 -15.22 -8.71 -2.72
N PRO A 82 -15.87 -9.65 -3.45
CA PRO A 82 -17.32 -9.60 -3.68
C PRO A 82 -18.16 -9.56 -2.41
N PHE A 83 -17.69 -10.20 -1.33
CA PHE A 83 -18.38 -10.15 -0.02
C PHE A 83 -18.28 -8.78 0.67
N LEU A 84 -17.29 -7.97 0.28
CA LEU A 84 -17.05 -6.63 0.83
C LEU A 84 -17.63 -5.53 -0.06
N GLN A 85 -17.85 -5.83 -1.35
CA GLN A 85 -18.33 -4.86 -2.33
C GLN A 85 -19.77 -4.41 -2.03
N GLY A 86 -19.97 -3.10 -2.05
CA GLY A 86 -21.30 -2.49 -1.90
C GLY A 86 -21.85 -2.47 -0.48
N GLN A 87 -21.24 -3.15 0.49
CA GLN A 87 -21.71 -3.16 1.86
C GLN A 87 -21.28 -1.93 2.66
N THR A 88 -20.12 -1.37 2.35
CA THR A 88 -19.57 -0.25 3.11
C THR A 88 -19.31 0.94 2.18
N LYS A 89 -19.96 2.05 2.48
CA LYS A 89 -19.72 3.36 1.86
C LYS A 89 -18.83 4.18 2.77
N GLU A 90 -17.77 4.75 2.23
CA GLU A 90 -16.84 5.59 2.94
C GLU A 90 -16.89 7.00 2.37
N ILE A 91 -17.00 7.98 3.25
CA ILE A 91 -16.99 9.40 2.90
C ILE A 91 -15.80 10.03 3.59
N TYR A 92 -14.94 10.66 2.81
CA TYR A 92 -13.77 11.39 3.29
C TYR A 92 -13.99 12.87 3.02
N ARG A 93 -13.91 13.69 4.06
CA ARG A 93 -14.00 15.15 3.98
C ARG A 93 -12.73 15.78 4.47
N PHE A 94 -12.15 16.64 3.66
CA PHE A 94 -10.94 17.39 3.98
C PHE A 94 -11.30 18.86 4.08
N ASN A 95 -11.30 19.39 5.28
CA ASN A 95 -11.50 20.79 5.58
C ASN A 95 -10.16 21.48 5.80
N GLU A 96 -10.16 22.79 6.00
CA GLU A 96 -8.93 23.54 6.25
C GLU A 96 -8.22 23.08 7.53
N GLU A 97 -8.94 22.72 8.59
CA GLU A 97 -8.36 22.41 9.91
C GLU A 97 -8.37 20.92 10.25
N ASN A 98 -9.32 20.17 9.69
CA ASN A 98 -9.55 18.78 10.07
C ASN A 98 -9.92 17.90 8.88
N PHE A 99 -9.75 16.63 9.11
CA PHE A 99 -10.16 15.54 8.27
C PHE A 99 -11.31 14.77 8.96
N GLU A 100 -12.31 14.39 8.18
CA GLU A 100 -13.42 13.56 8.65
C GLU A 100 -13.54 12.31 7.78
N HIS A 101 -13.67 11.17 8.44
CA HIS A 101 -13.94 9.88 7.81
C HIS A 101 -15.23 9.31 8.39
N LEU A 102 -16.21 9.12 7.52
CA LEU A 102 -17.50 8.51 7.87
C LEU A 102 -17.59 7.17 7.14
N GLN A 103 -17.88 6.13 7.90
CA GLN A 103 -18.10 4.79 7.37
C GLN A 103 -19.55 4.37 7.62
N LYS A 104 -20.27 3.99 6.56
CA LYS A 104 -21.65 3.51 6.61
C LYS A 104 -21.73 2.11 6.03
N ARG A 105 -22.44 1.22 6.71
CA ARG A 105 -22.76 -0.13 6.22
C ARG A 105 -24.27 -0.30 6.17
N GLY A 106 -24.81 -0.43 4.94
CA GLY A 106 -26.24 -0.39 4.72
C GLY A 106 -26.83 0.98 5.12
N GLU A 107 -27.96 0.98 5.82
CA GLU A 107 -28.60 2.20 6.34
C GLU A 107 -28.01 2.64 7.70
N ASN A 108 -27.29 1.76 8.38
CA ASN A 108 -26.73 2.03 9.69
C ASN A 108 -25.38 2.75 9.61
N PHE A 109 -25.25 3.79 10.41
CA PHE A 109 -23.98 4.50 10.62
C PHE A 109 -23.06 3.65 11.50
N GLN A 110 -21.80 3.43 11.09
CA GLN A 110 -20.90 2.57 11.85
C GLN A 110 -19.77 3.31 12.56
N SER A 111 -19.15 4.29 11.91
CA SER A 111 -18.10 5.07 12.55
C SER A 111 -17.98 6.47 11.97
N HIS A 112 -17.60 7.42 12.82
CA HIS A 112 -17.22 8.78 12.46
C HIS A 112 -15.93 9.11 13.17
N THR A 113 -14.90 9.35 12.40
CA THR A 113 -13.59 9.81 12.87
C THR A 113 -13.39 11.25 12.42
N LYS A 114 -13.10 12.13 13.36
CA LYS A 114 -12.70 13.50 13.10
C LYS A 114 -11.32 13.71 13.72
N ALA A 115 -10.35 14.13 12.94
CA ALA A 115 -8.99 14.28 13.39
C ALA A 115 -8.29 15.44 12.65
N ASP A 116 -7.21 15.92 13.19
CA ASP A 116 -6.31 16.84 12.49
C ASP A 116 -5.41 16.07 11.50
N TYR A 117 -4.62 16.80 10.70
CA TYR A 117 -3.76 16.19 9.69
C TYR A 117 -2.55 15.44 10.27
N THR A 118 -2.22 15.61 11.55
CA THR A 118 -1.15 14.87 12.22
C THR A 118 -1.50 13.41 12.43
N TYR A 119 -2.81 13.08 12.35
CA TYR A 119 -3.32 11.71 12.34
C TYR A 119 -2.70 10.85 11.24
N PHE A 120 -2.31 11.44 10.11
CA PHE A 120 -1.67 10.71 9.05
C PHE A 120 -0.16 10.59 9.29
N TYR A 121 0.28 9.34 9.49
CA TYR A 121 1.70 9.00 9.51
C TYR A 121 2.40 9.39 8.21
N LYS A 122 1.73 9.14 7.06
CA LYS A 122 2.24 9.42 5.72
C LYS A 122 1.11 9.40 4.69
N VAL A 123 1.18 10.25 3.69
CA VAL A 123 0.28 10.24 2.54
C VAL A 123 1.08 10.11 1.25
N ILE A 124 0.65 9.21 0.36
CA ILE A 124 1.24 9.04 -0.96
C ILE A 124 0.15 9.28 -2.00
N SER A 125 0.36 10.28 -2.84
CA SER A 125 -0.47 10.58 -4.00
C SER A 125 0.10 9.81 -5.20
N THR A 126 -0.66 8.84 -5.71
CA THR A 126 -0.37 8.15 -6.98
C THR A 126 -1.19 8.81 -8.10
N PRO A 127 -0.99 8.46 -9.37
CA PRO A 127 -1.81 9.00 -10.47
C PRO A 127 -3.32 8.75 -10.29
N THR A 128 -3.70 7.64 -9.67
CA THR A 128 -5.10 7.20 -9.57
C THR A 128 -5.66 7.19 -8.15
N HIS A 129 -4.81 7.11 -7.11
CA HIS A 129 -5.26 6.93 -5.73
C HIS A 129 -4.46 7.79 -4.75
N TYR A 130 -5.08 8.10 -3.61
CA TYR A 130 -4.38 8.50 -2.39
C TYR A 130 -4.23 7.30 -1.47
N LEU A 131 -3.01 7.07 -0.98
CA LEU A 131 -2.69 6.09 0.04
C LEU A 131 -2.40 6.85 1.33
N MET A 132 -3.36 6.86 2.26
CA MET A 132 -3.30 7.63 3.50
C MET A 132 -2.98 6.70 4.66
N TYR A 133 -1.72 6.62 5.02
CA TYR A 133 -1.22 5.78 6.10
C TYR A 133 -1.50 6.42 7.45
N ILE A 134 -2.17 5.69 8.34
CA ILE A 134 -2.36 6.03 9.74
C ILE A 134 -1.18 5.45 10.56
N SER A 135 -0.71 4.28 10.15
CA SER A 135 0.45 3.61 10.73
C SER A 135 1.23 2.87 9.63
N ASP A 136 2.31 2.19 9.99
CA ASP A 136 3.07 1.36 9.03
C ASP A 136 2.24 0.24 8.40
N ARG A 137 1.15 -0.19 9.08
CA ARG A 137 0.33 -1.34 8.69
C ARG A 137 -1.11 -0.99 8.30
N GLN A 138 -1.55 0.22 8.60
CA GLN A 138 -2.92 0.68 8.34
C GLN A 138 -2.92 1.80 7.32
N CYS A 139 -3.70 1.65 6.26
CA CYS A 139 -3.79 2.61 5.18
C CYS A 139 -5.23 2.71 4.68
N HIS A 140 -5.75 3.93 4.60
CA HIS A 140 -6.93 4.23 3.80
C HIS A 140 -6.51 4.42 2.34
N ILE A 141 -7.31 3.88 1.44
CA ILE A 141 -7.12 4.06 0.00
C ILE A 141 -8.32 4.80 -0.58
N ILE A 142 -8.04 5.91 -1.26
CA ILE A 142 -9.07 6.76 -1.86
C ILE A 142 -8.79 6.85 -3.35
N ASP A 143 -9.73 6.38 -4.17
CA ASP A 143 -9.68 6.55 -5.61
C ASP A 143 -9.99 8.02 -5.97
N LYS A 144 -9.11 8.63 -6.75
CA LYS A 144 -9.23 10.04 -7.17
C LYS A 144 -10.43 10.28 -8.07
N SER A 145 -10.91 9.25 -8.78
CA SER A 145 -12.11 9.34 -9.62
C SER A 145 -13.40 9.53 -8.81
N HIS A 146 -13.39 9.22 -7.52
CA HIS A 146 -14.53 9.31 -6.62
C HIS A 146 -14.64 10.66 -5.88
N ILE A 147 -13.96 11.69 -6.38
CA ILE A 147 -14.12 13.05 -5.87
C ILE A 147 -15.53 13.56 -6.19
N THR A 148 -16.21 14.09 -5.18
CA THR A 148 -17.57 14.64 -5.31
C THR A 148 -17.62 16.14 -5.12
N GLN A 149 -16.62 16.72 -4.45
CA GLN A 149 -16.49 18.15 -4.23
C GLN A 149 -15.02 18.56 -4.15
N GLY A 150 -14.67 19.71 -4.72
CA GLY A 150 -13.30 20.22 -4.81
C GLY A 150 -12.48 19.57 -5.93
N SER A 151 -11.16 19.66 -5.86
CA SER A 151 -10.24 19.04 -6.83
C SER A 151 -9.09 18.28 -6.15
N CYS A 152 -8.48 17.36 -6.89
CA CYS A 152 -7.29 16.63 -6.41
C CYS A 152 -6.10 17.57 -6.21
N GLU A 153 -5.97 18.61 -7.06
CA GLU A 153 -4.91 19.61 -6.94
C GLU A 153 -5.05 20.45 -5.66
N GLU A 154 -6.30 20.80 -5.29
CA GLU A 154 -6.58 21.48 -4.03
C GLU A 154 -6.22 20.61 -2.82
N LEU A 155 -6.55 19.32 -2.88
CA LEU A 155 -6.16 18.38 -1.82
C LEU A 155 -4.65 18.21 -1.73
N ASP A 156 -3.94 18.10 -2.85
CA ASP A 156 -2.48 18.00 -2.87
C ASP A 156 -1.83 19.23 -2.22
N LYS A 157 -2.33 20.45 -2.53
CA LYS A 157 -1.87 21.70 -1.91
C LYS A 157 -2.15 21.72 -0.41
N LEU A 158 -3.37 21.31 -0.01
CA LEU A 158 -3.77 21.24 1.40
C LEU A 158 -2.88 20.28 2.18
N LEU A 159 -2.67 19.07 1.67
CA LEU A 159 -1.82 18.04 2.30
C LEU A 159 -0.35 18.49 2.37
N THR A 160 0.16 19.15 1.34
CA THR A 160 1.53 19.69 1.34
C THR A 160 1.72 20.73 2.44
N ARG A 161 0.70 21.55 2.70
CA ARG A 161 0.74 22.62 3.70
C ARG A 161 0.54 22.10 5.13
N LYS A 162 -0.36 21.11 5.30
CA LYS A 162 -0.80 20.66 6.63
C LYS A 162 -0.01 19.48 7.19
N LEU A 163 0.57 18.65 6.34
CA LEU A 163 1.39 17.54 6.78
C LEU A 163 2.83 17.98 7.10
N PRO A 164 3.46 17.40 8.11
CA PRO A 164 4.89 17.58 8.35
C PRO A 164 5.74 17.26 7.13
N VAL A 165 6.86 17.97 7.00
CA VAL A 165 7.80 17.82 5.87
C VAL A 165 8.19 16.34 5.70
N GLY A 166 8.11 15.85 4.46
CA GLY A 166 8.44 14.47 4.09
C GLY A 166 7.31 13.44 4.29
N ARG A 167 6.20 13.80 4.92
CA ARG A 167 5.05 12.90 5.08
C ARG A 167 4.12 12.88 3.86
N PHE A 168 4.12 13.92 3.04
CA PHE A 168 3.41 13.92 1.75
C PHE A 168 4.38 13.60 0.61
N LYS A 169 4.05 12.63 -0.23
CA LYS A 169 4.85 12.23 -1.39
C LYS A 169 3.95 12.06 -2.61
N GLN A 170 4.33 12.68 -3.71
CA GLN A 170 3.72 12.43 -5.02
C GLN A 170 4.57 11.42 -5.79
N THR A 171 3.95 10.36 -6.28
CA THR A 171 4.60 9.39 -7.15
C THR A 171 4.27 9.75 -8.60
N LYS A 172 5.25 10.28 -9.32
CA LYS A 172 5.16 10.41 -10.78
C LYS A 172 5.15 9.00 -11.38
N ARG A 173 4.52 8.85 -12.55
CA ARG A 173 4.54 7.61 -13.35
C ARG A 173 5.94 7.07 -13.57
#